data_9f5d41d450a503939996d49bfb0bf635
#
_entry.id   9f5d41d450a503939996d49bfb0bf635
#
_cell.length_a   1.000
_cell.length_b   1.000
_cell.length_c   1.000
_cell.angle_alpha   90.00
_cell.angle_beta   90.00
_cell.angle_gamma   90.00
#
_symmetry.space_group_name_H-M   'P 1'
#
loop_
_entity.id
_entity.type
_entity.pdbx_description
1 polymer ?
#
loop_
_entity_poly.entity_id
_entity_poly.type
_entity_poly.pdbx_seq_one_letter_code
_entity_poly.pdbx_strand_id
1 'polypeptide(L)'
;MSIRPPGPLQLTEPFLTFADQQLEQLNRNRCFQHLALYLSQAADKDQPPLVLIRQLSAAERTLPPADADPELRRPAQERRWYPLRDGELILGALRADLVPAEAWDPQRDQQLRDTAAALSHGLARDLECLQLRNALEQQQSQLRTMVHQLRNPLSALRTYAQLLLRRLESSSEH
;
A
#
# COMPACT_ATOMS: atom_id res chain seq x y z
N MET A 1 -15.69 -19.92 -4.36
CA MET A 1 -14.56 -19.12 -4.84
C MET A 1 -14.05 -18.30 -3.66
N SER A 2 -12.97 -18.77 -3.01
CA SER A 2 -12.36 -18.04 -1.92
C SER A 2 -11.55 -16.88 -2.48
N ILE A 3 -12.05 -15.67 -2.29
CA ILE A 3 -11.27 -14.45 -2.50
C ILE A 3 -10.22 -14.42 -1.40
N ARG A 4 -8.98 -14.69 -1.78
CA ARG A 4 -7.83 -14.53 -0.89
C ARG A 4 -7.80 -13.07 -0.45
N PRO A 5 -7.75 -12.76 0.86
CA PRO A 5 -7.62 -11.37 1.31
C PRO A 5 -6.36 -10.78 0.67
N PRO A 6 -6.40 -9.50 0.26
CA PRO A 6 -5.21 -8.83 -0.23
C PRO A 6 -4.13 -8.97 0.83
N GLY A 7 -2.97 -9.49 0.44
CA GLY A 7 -1.79 -9.52 1.30
C GLY A 7 -1.46 -8.13 1.84
N PRO A 8 -0.58 -8.00 2.85
CA PRO A 8 -0.23 -6.72 3.43
C PRO A 8 0.14 -5.76 2.30
N LEU A 9 -0.48 -4.58 2.28
CA LEU A 9 -0.21 -3.52 1.30
C LEU A 9 1.30 -3.23 1.32
N GLN A 10 2.00 -3.71 0.30
CA GLN A 10 3.43 -3.44 0.13
C GLN A 10 3.54 -2.09 -0.59
N LEU A 11 3.82 -1.04 0.16
CA LEU A 11 4.16 0.26 -0.38
C LEU A 11 5.46 0.17 -1.21
N THR A 12 5.60 1.03 -2.19
CA THR A 12 6.78 0.98 -3.08
C THR A 12 8.03 1.53 -2.40
N GLU A 13 9.21 1.01 -2.76
CA GLU A 13 10.50 1.49 -2.25
C GLU A 13 10.72 3.00 -2.46
N PRO A 14 10.32 3.62 -3.61
CA PRO A 14 10.43 5.06 -3.77
C PRO A 14 9.64 5.86 -2.73
N PHE A 15 8.42 5.43 -2.39
CA PHE A 15 7.65 6.09 -1.35
C PHE A 15 8.28 5.89 0.04
N LEU A 16 8.75 4.69 0.35
CA LEU A 16 9.39 4.40 1.63
C LEU A 16 10.66 5.22 1.82
N THR A 17 11.48 5.36 0.79
CA THR A 17 12.68 6.22 0.79
C THR A 17 12.31 7.70 0.98
N PHE A 18 11.26 8.16 0.30
CA PHE A 18 10.75 9.52 0.48
C PHE A 18 10.28 9.76 1.92
N ALA A 19 9.54 8.82 2.50
CA ALA A 19 9.07 8.91 3.89
C ALA A 19 10.25 8.98 4.87
N ASP A 20 11.27 8.15 4.70
CA ASP A 20 12.48 8.17 5.54
C ASP A 20 13.17 9.54 5.46
N GLN A 21 13.35 10.11 4.26
CA GLN A 21 13.93 11.43 4.07
C GLN A 21 13.13 12.55 4.77
N GLN A 22 11.79 12.48 4.70
CA GLN A 22 10.93 13.46 5.36
C GLN A 22 11.05 13.39 6.89
N LEU A 23 11.07 12.19 7.46
CA LEU A 23 11.24 11.98 8.89
C LEU A 23 12.63 12.44 9.37
N GLU A 24 13.69 12.15 8.63
CA GLU A 24 15.05 12.60 8.92
C GLU A 24 15.15 14.12 8.87
N GLN A 25 14.52 14.76 7.86
CA GLN A 25 14.51 16.21 7.73
C GLN A 25 13.81 16.88 8.92
N LEU A 26 12.67 16.34 9.38
CA LEU A 26 11.98 16.83 10.58
C LEU A 26 12.85 16.71 11.82
N ASN A 27 13.61 15.63 11.95
CA ASN A 27 14.40 15.36 13.15
C ASN A 27 15.84 15.90 13.10
N ARG A 28 16.18 16.78 12.17
CA ARG A 28 17.53 17.38 12.08
C ARG A 28 17.99 18.00 13.39
N ASN A 29 17.08 18.65 14.11
CA ASN A 29 17.35 19.31 15.38
C ASN A 29 17.21 18.37 16.58
N ARG A 30 16.96 17.08 16.36
CA ARG A 30 16.78 16.05 17.40
C ARG A 30 15.79 16.44 18.51
N CYS A 31 14.75 17.20 18.15
CA CYS A 31 13.71 17.62 19.08
C CYS A 31 12.58 16.62 19.26
N PHE A 32 12.54 15.59 18.41
CA PHE A 32 11.56 14.51 18.51
C PHE A 32 12.15 13.25 19.13
N GLN A 33 11.43 12.71 20.09
CA GLN A 33 11.73 11.41 20.67
C GLN A 33 11.31 10.29 19.73
N HIS A 34 10.12 10.43 19.12
CA HIS A 34 9.59 9.52 18.13
C HIS A 34 8.90 10.28 17.01
N LEU A 35 9.18 9.88 15.79
CA LEU A 35 8.42 10.19 14.59
C LEU A 35 8.00 8.88 13.96
N ALA A 36 6.71 8.68 13.73
CA ALA A 36 6.22 7.42 13.17
C ALA A 36 5.12 7.66 12.16
N LEU A 37 5.22 6.95 11.04
CA LEU A 37 4.26 6.95 9.95
C LEU A 37 3.41 5.68 10.02
N TYR A 38 2.12 5.85 10.09
CA TYR A 38 1.13 4.78 10.12
C TYR A 38 0.25 4.84 8.88
N LEU A 39 -0.08 3.68 8.34
CA LEU A 39 -1.09 3.49 7.31
C LEU A 39 -2.39 3.01 7.95
N SER A 40 -3.51 3.58 7.51
CA SER A 40 -4.84 3.10 7.88
C SER A 40 -5.20 1.92 6.97
N GLN A 41 -5.43 0.75 7.56
CA GLN A 41 -6.03 -0.39 6.84
C GLN A 41 -7.52 -0.42 7.16
N ALA A 42 -8.34 -0.50 6.10
CA ALA A 42 -9.77 -0.69 6.26
C ALA A 42 -10.01 -2.09 6.84
N ALA A 43 -10.19 -2.18 8.14
CA ALA A 43 -10.66 -3.36 8.80
C ALA A 43 -11.82 -2.98 9.70
N ASP A 44 -12.91 -3.70 9.55
CA ASP A 44 -14.15 -3.71 10.33
C ASP A 44 -14.59 -2.44 11.09
N LYS A 45 -15.80 -2.15 10.96
CA LYS A 45 -16.71 -1.03 11.19
C LYS A 45 -16.42 0.01 12.31
N ASP A 46 -15.49 -0.19 13.24
CA ASP A 46 -15.39 0.73 14.39
C ASP A 46 -14.02 1.41 14.62
N GLN A 47 -12.93 0.91 14.12
CA GLN A 47 -11.63 1.62 14.05
C GLN A 47 -10.71 0.97 13.02
N PRO A 48 -10.27 1.69 11.97
CA PRO A 48 -9.29 1.13 11.04
C PRO A 48 -7.98 0.84 11.81
N PRO A 49 -7.44 -0.39 11.73
CA PRO A 49 -6.16 -0.68 12.34
C PRO A 49 -5.08 0.17 11.68
N LEU A 50 -4.27 0.81 12.50
CA LEU A 50 -3.09 1.52 12.07
C LEU A 50 -1.92 0.55 11.97
N VAL A 51 -1.25 0.53 10.82
CA VAL A 51 -0.04 -0.27 10.61
C VAL A 51 1.17 0.64 10.57
N LEU A 52 2.15 0.37 11.42
CA LEU A 52 3.40 1.12 11.43
C LEU A 52 4.20 0.83 10.15
N ILE A 53 4.51 1.88 9.39
CA ILE A 53 5.24 1.79 8.12
C ILE A 53 6.70 2.16 8.29
N ARG A 54 6.95 3.32 8.93
CA ARG A 54 8.29 3.85 9.19
C ARG A 54 8.32 4.52 10.55
N GLN A 55 9.49 4.49 11.16
CA GLN A 55 9.73 5.20 12.41
C GLN A 55 11.15 5.74 12.46
N LEU A 56 11.30 6.87 13.13
CA LEU A 56 12.57 7.44 13.53
C LEU A 56 12.51 7.68 15.06
N SER A 57 13.45 7.13 15.78
CA SER A 57 13.49 7.20 17.25
C SER A 57 14.84 7.71 17.70
N ALA A 58 14.85 8.65 18.64
CA ALA A 58 16.10 9.22 19.19
C ALA A 58 16.93 8.20 20.00
N ALA A 59 16.27 7.19 20.55
CA ALA A 59 16.90 6.12 21.33
C ALA A 59 16.57 4.79 20.68
N GLU A 60 17.27 4.25 19.75
CA GLU A 60 17.15 2.90 19.14
C GLU A 60 15.94 2.01 19.60
N ARG A 61 14.93 2.66 20.19
CA ARG A 61 13.74 2.04 20.76
C ARG A 61 12.69 1.91 19.71
N THR A 62 12.59 0.72 19.12
CA THR A 62 11.50 0.40 18.20
C THR A 62 10.15 0.50 18.91
N LEU A 63 9.23 1.25 18.29
CA LEU A 63 7.84 1.27 18.75
C LEU A 63 7.22 -0.10 18.47
N PRO A 64 6.40 -0.62 19.39
CA PRO A 64 5.66 -1.86 19.13
C PRO A 64 4.66 -1.65 17.96
N PRO A 65 4.19 -2.74 17.33
CA PRO A 65 3.10 -2.66 16.36
C PRO A 65 1.90 -1.92 16.94
N ALA A 66 1.15 -1.23 16.09
CA ALA A 66 0.07 -0.35 16.53
C ALA A 66 -1.04 -1.07 17.33
N ASP A 67 -1.30 -2.33 17.04
CA ASP A 67 -2.24 -3.19 17.76
C ASP A 67 -1.74 -3.61 19.16
N ALA A 68 -0.42 -3.69 19.33
CA ALA A 68 0.25 -4.09 20.56
C ALA A 68 0.76 -2.90 21.41
N ASP A 69 0.57 -1.64 20.93
CA ASP A 69 1.03 -0.45 21.66
C ASP A 69 -0.06 0.08 22.61
N PRO A 70 0.03 -0.21 23.93
CA PRO A 70 -0.96 0.28 24.89
C PRO A 70 -0.93 1.80 25.06
N GLU A 71 0.15 2.45 24.67
CA GLU A 71 0.32 3.89 24.80
C GLU A 71 -0.32 4.67 23.63
N LEU A 72 -0.57 4.02 22.49
CA LEU A 72 -1.24 4.66 21.35
C LEU A 72 -2.61 5.26 21.71
N ARG A 73 -3.31 4.62 22.63
CA ARG A 73 -4.66 5.04 23.08
C ARG A 73 -4.63 6.05 24.21
N ARG A 74 -3.46 6.30 24.82
CA ARG A 74 -3.34 7.26 25.92
C ARG A 74 -2.94 8.63 25.39
N PRO A 75 -3.71 9.70 25.72
CA PRO A 75 -3.28 11.05 25.40
C PRO A 75 -1.99 11.37 26.18
N ALA A 76 -0.99 11.87 25.46
CA ALA A 76 0.25 12.36 26.04
C ALA A 76 0.43 13.82 25.59
N GLN A 77 0.85 14.71 26.52
CA GLN A 77 1.04 16.14 26.23
C GLN A 77 2.15 16.37 25.20
N GLU A 78 3.13 15.48 25.18
CA GLU A 78 4.27 15.53 24.26
C GLU A 78 3.92 14.97 22.86
N ARG A 79 2.76 14.33 22.72
CA ARG A 79 2.35 13.64 21.49
C ARG A 79 1.35 14.44 20.70
N ARG A 80 1.57 14.51 19.38
CA ARG A 80 0.59 15.00 18.41
C ARG A 80 0.45 14.06 17.24
N TRP A 81 -0.75 14.07 16.65
CA TRP A 81 -1.12 13.29 15.49
C TRP A 81 -1.52 14.18 14.33
N TYR A 82 -1.00 13.89 13.16
CA TYR A 82 -1.31 14.62 11.94
C TYR A 82 -1.88 13.62 10.94
N PRO A 83 -3.19 13.73 10.59
CA PRO A 83 -3.82 12.80 9.68
C PRO A 83 -3.26 12.98 8.27
N LEU A 84 -3.01 11.86 7.58
CA LEU A 84 -2.70 11.82 6.17
C LEU A 84 -4.00 11.64 5.40
N ARG A 85 -4.35 12.60 4.55
CA ARG A 85 -5.64 12.64 3.87
C ARG A 85 -5.48 12.75 2.36
N ASP A 86 -6.43 12.12 1.66
CA ASP A 86 -6.71 12.35 0.25
C ASP A 86 -8.19 12.70 0.13
N GLY A 87 -8.50 14.00 -0.03
CA GLY A 87 -9.85 14.53 0.11
C GLY A 87 -10.44 14.19 1.49
N GLU A 88 -11.57 13.49 1.49
CA GLU A 88 -12.24 13.04 2.71
C GLU A 88 -11.69 11.73 3.28
N LEU A 89 -10.85 11.04 2.51
CA LEU A 89 -10.30 9.74 2.89
C LEU A 89 -9.10 9.90 3.81
N ILE A 90 -9.08 9.18 4.94
CA ILE A 90 -7.92 9.10 5.83
C ILE A 90 -7.07 7.91 5.39
N LEU A 91 -5.88 8.21 4.84
CA LEU A 91 -4.91 7.21 4.39
C LEU A 91 -4.04 6.67 5.52
N GLY A 92 -3.83 7.49 6.56
CA GLY A 92 -2.94 7.16 7.66
C GLY A 92 -2.75 8.32 8.62
N ALA A 93 -1.68 8.27 9.40
CA ALA A 93 -1.32 9.33 10.34
C ALA A 93 0.19 9.42 10.58
N LEU A 94 0.68 10.64 10.75
CA LEU A 94 2.02 10.93 11.25
C LEU A 94 1.93 11.19 12.75
N ARG A 95 2.64 10.40 13.56
CA ARG A 95 2.82 10.61 15.00
C ARG A 95 4.12 11.35 15.26
N ALA A 96 4.07 12.36 16.11
CA ALA A 96 5.23 13.07 16.58
C ALA A 96 5.19 13.17 18.11
N ASP A 97 6.21 12.65 18.77
CA ASP A 97 6.42 12.75 20.21
C ASP A 97 7.65 13.63 20.43
N LEU A 98 7.51 14.71 21.21
CA LEU A 98 8.62 15.59 21.57
C LEU A 98 9.51 14.95 22.64
N VAL A 99 10.78 15.36 22.66
CA VAL A 99 11.66 15.12 23.80
C VAL A 99 11.12 15.89 24.99
N PRO A 100 11.17 15.35 26.24
CA PRO A 100 10.60 15.99 27.45
C PRO A 100 11.10 17.40 27.74
N ALA A 101 12.30 17.76 27.25
CA ALA A 101 12.88 19.09 27.41
C ALA A 101 12.36 20.13 26.40
N GLU A 102 11.61 19.71 25.38
CA GLU A 102 11.13 20.56 24.30
C GLU A 102 9.64 20.89 24.46
N ALA A 103 9.24 22.04 23.95
CA ALA A 103 7.85 22.48 23.95
C ALA A 103 7.30 22.59 22.52
N TRP A 104 6.00 22.44 22.40
CA TRP A 104 5.31 22.70 21.15
C TRP A 104 5.29 24.19 20.83
N ASP A 105 5.74 24.54 19.63
CA ASP A 105 5.66 25.89 19.07
C ASP A 105 4.89 25.89 17.74
N PRO A 106 4.34 27.03 17.32
CA PRO A 106 3.56 27.12 16.07
C PRO A 106 4.36 26.80 14.81
N GLN A 107 5.65 27.10 14.77
CA GLN A 107 6.51 26.83 13.62
C GLN A 107 6.73 25.33 13.46
N ARG A 108 6.99 24.62 14.55
CA ARG A 108 7.16 23.17 14.56
C ARG A 108 5.86 22.46 14.17
N ASP A 109 4.73 22.94 14.70
CA ASP A 109 3.41 22.42 14.31
C ASP A 109 3.13 22.61 12.83
N GLN A 110 3.49 23.76 12.26
CA GLN A 110 3.33 24.01 10.82
C GLN A 110 4.23 23.10 9.97
N GLN A 111 5.50 22.92 10.36
CA GLN A 111 6.41 21.99 9.68
C GLN A 111 5.86 20.55 9.63
N LEU A 112 5.28 20.09 10.73
CA LEU A 112 4.67 18.75 10.79
C LEU A 112 3.43 18.65 9.91
N ARG A 113 2.60 19.72 9.85
CA ARG A 113 1.45 19.76 8.92
C ARG A 113 1.88 19.73 7.48
N ASP A 114 2.90 20.52 7.12
CA ASP A 114 3.43 20.56 5.74
C ASP A 114 4.02 19.21 5.33
N THR A 115 4.75 18.58 6.26
CA THR A 115 5.29 17.22 6.03
C THR A 115 4.18 16.18 5.93
N ALA A 116 3.15 16.26 6.78
CA ALA A 116 2.00 15.37 6.68
C ALA A 116 1.25 15.54 5.36
N ALA A 117 1.12 16.77 4.86
CA ALA A 117 0.56 17.03 3.54
C ALA A 117 1.40 16.43 2.41
N ALA A 118 2.72 16.60 2.45
CA ALA A 118 3.64 16.01 1.48
C ALA A 118 3.58 14.47 1.49
N LEU A 119 3.58 13.86 2.68
CA LEU A 119 3.42 12.41 2.86
C LEU A 119 2.05 11.93 2.36
N SER A 120 0.98 12.70 2.58
CA SER A 120 -0.37 12.38 2.07
C SER A 120 -0.38 12.27 0.55
N HIS A 121 0.18 13.26 -0.15
CA HIS A 121 0.29 13.25 -1.60
C HIS A 121 1.14 12.09 -2.12
N GLY A 122 2.30 11.83 -1.49
CA GLY A 122 3.15 10.72 -1.85
C GLY A 122 2.45 9.37 -1.67
N LEU A 123 1.78 9.18 -0.55
CA LEU A 123 1.04 7.96 -0.23
C LEU A 123 -0.14 7.74 -1.17
N ALA A 124 -0.94 8.78 -1.45
CA ALA A 124 -2.07 8.69 -2.38
C ALA A 124 -1.61 8.22 -3.78
N ARG A 125 -0.52 8.81 -4.30
CA ARG A 125 0.06 8.42 -5.58
C ARG A 125 0.59 7.00 -5.59
N ASP A 126 1.23 6.58 -4.50
CA ASP A 126 1.77 5.22 -4.38
C ASP A 126 0.65 4.18 -4.37
N LEU A 127 -0.41 4.43 -3.62
CA LEU A 127 -1.60 3.57 -3.57
C LEU A 127 -2.31 3.49 -4.93
N GLU A 128 -2.44 4.61 -5.64
CA GLU A 128 -2.99 4.64 -7.00
C GLU A 128 -2.14 3.81 -7.97
N CYS A 129 -0.82 3.97 -7.94
CA CYS A 129 0.10 3.16 -8.75
C CYS A 129 -0.03 1.66 -8.46
N LEU A 130 -0.17 1.27 -7.19
CA LEU A 130 -0.37 -0.12 -6.80
C LEU A 130 -1.71 -0.67 -7.31
N GLN A 131 -2.79 0.12 -7.23
CA GLN A 131 -4.10 -0.25 -7.76
C GLN A 131 -4.04 -0.46 -9.28
N LEU A 132 -3.41 0.44 -10.02
CA LEU A 132 -3.25 0.32 -11.48
C LEU A 132 -2.43 -0.90 -11.87
N ARG A 133 -1.34 -1.19 -11.17
CA ARG A 133 -0.53 -2.39 -11.38
C ARG A 133 -1.35 -3.66 -11.16
N ASN A 134 -2.08 -3.74 -10.06
CA ASN A 134 -2.94 -4.88 -9.76
C ASN A 134 -4.03 -5.07 -10.83
N ALA A 135 -4.65 -3.99 -11.31
CA ALA A 135 -5.64 -4.03 -12.38
C ALA A 135 -5.04 -4.55 -13.70
N LEU A 136 -3.82 -4.10 -14.05
CA LEU A 136 -3.10 -4.58 -15.23
C LEU A 136 -2.75 -6.07 -15.13
N GLU A 137 -2.27 -6.52 -13.99
CA GLU A 137 -1.97 -7.94 -13.75
C GLU A 137 -3.22 -8.82 -13.86
N GLN A 138 -4.34 -8.35 -13.32
CA GLN A 138 -5.62 -9.03 -13.46
C GLN A 138 -6.07 -9.12 -14.93
N GLN A 139 -5.98 -8.02 -15.69
CA GLN A 139 -6.28 -8.03 -17.13
C GLN A 139 -5.39 -9.00 -17.90
N GLN A 140 -4.08 -8.98 -17.64
CA GLN A 140 -3.15 -9.92 -18.30
C GLN A 140 -3.48 -11.37 -17.96
N SER A 141 -3.83 -11.67 -16.72
CA SER A 141 -4.24 -13.02 -16.31
C SER A 141 -5.52 -13.47 -17.02
N GLN A 142 -6.52 -12.58 -17.12
CA GLN A 142 -7.75 -12.86 -17.86
C GLN A 142 -7.50 -13.13 -19.34
N LEU A 143 -6.66 -12.31 -19.99
CA LEU A 143 -6.29 -12.51 -21.40
C LEU A 143 -5.58 -13.85 -21.62
N ARG A 144 -4.64 -14.22 -20.74
CA ARG A 144 -3.98 -15.53 -20.80
C ARG A 144 -4.99 -16.67 -20.70
N THR A 145 -5.93 -16.59 -19.77
CA THR A 145 -6.99 -17.58 -19.61
C THR A 145 -7.87 -17.67 -20.85
N MET A 146 -8.28 -16.55 -21.44
CA MET A 146 -9.05 -16.51 -22.68
C MET A 146 -8.30 -17.16 -23.86
N VAL A 147 -7.01 -16.82 -24.01
CA VAL A 147 -6.17 -17.43 -25.08
C VAL A 147 -6.09 -18.94 -24.89
N HIS A 148 -5.90 -19.43 -23.67
CA HIS A 148 -5.91 -20.87 -23.40
C HIS A 148 -7.26 -21.51 -23.69
N GLN A 149 -8.37 -20.86 -23.33
CA GLN A 149 -9.70 -21.36 -23.60
C GLN A 149 -10.02 -21.41 -25.12
N LEU A 150 -9.52 -20.46 -25.92
CA LEU A 150 -9.68 -20.44 -27.36
C LEU A 150 -8.80 -21.48 -28.04
N ARG A 151 -7.64 -21.79 -27.49
CA ARG A 151 -6.73 -22.78 -28.07
C ARG A 151 -7.34 -24.20 -28.15
N ASN A 152 -8.13 -24.57 -27.15
CA ASN A 152 -8.75 -25.89 -27.08
C ASN A 152 -9.76 -26.14 -28.27
N PRO A 153 -10.78 -25.27 -28.50
CA PRO A 153 -11.71 -25.47 -29.62
C PRO A 153 -11.02 -25.33 -30.96
N LEU A 154 -10.01 -24.45 -31.11
CA LEU A 154 -9.24 -24.33 -32.35
C LEU A 154 -8.45 -25.60 -32.65
N SER A 155 -7.85 -26.24 -31.66
CA SER A 155 -7.17 -27.52 -31.82
C SER A 155 -8.13 -28.64 -32.20
N ALA A 156 -9.33 -28.68 -31.62
CA ALA A 156 -10.38 -29.63 -31.99
C ALA A 156 -10.83 -29.41 -33.42
N LEU A 157 -11.12 -28.16 -33.82
CA LEU A 157 -11.51 -27.83 -35.21
C LEU A 157 -10.44 -28.25 -36.22
N ARG A 158 -9.17 -28.02 -35.94
CA ARG A 158 -8.04 -28.44 -36.75
C ARG A 158 -8.02 -29.97 -36.93
N THR A 159 -8.22 -30.71 -35.85
CA THR A 159 -8.26 -32.17 -35.88
C THR A 159 -9.43 -32.67 -36.69
N TYR A 160 -10.64 -32.10 -36.55
CA TYR A 160 -11.81 -32.46 -37.36
C TYR A 160 -11.59 -32.12 -38.81
N ALA A 161 -11.02 -30.99 -39.17
CA ALA A 161 -10.71 -30.61 -40.54
C ALA A 161 -9.75 -31.62 -41.20
N GLN A 162 -8.71 -32.05 -40.49
CA GLN A 162 -7.76 -33.06 -40.96
C GLN A 162 -8.42 -34.43 -41.17
N LEU A 163 -9.33 -34.84 -40.30
CA LEU A 163 -10.08 -36.10 -40.43
C LEU A 163 -11.02 -36.06 -41.66
N LEU A 164 -11.68 -34.93 -41.91
CA LEU A 164 -12.54 -34.74 -43.07
C LEU A 164 -11.74 -34.80 -44.40
N LEU A 165 -10.59 -34.13 -44.44
CA LEU A 165 -9.71 -34.17 -45.61
C LEU A 165 -9.27 -35.60 -45.91
N ARG A 166 -8.83 -36.38 -44.95
CA ARG A 166 -8.44 -37.77 -45.13
C ARG A 166 -9.59 -38.65 -45.65
N ARG A 167 -10.82 -38.42 -45.14
CA ARG A 167 -12.00 -39.13 -45.64
C ARG A 167 -12.32 -38.81 -47.09
N LEU A 168 -12.20 -37.56 -47.52
CA LEU A 168 -12.41 -37.14 -48.90
C LEU A 168 -11.38 -37.76 -49.85
N GLU A 169 -10.09 -37.78 -49.43
CA GLU A 169 -9.03 -38.42 -50.21
C GLU A 169 -9.28 -39.91 -50.38
N SER A 170 -9.66 -40.62 -49.31
CA SER A 170 -9.96 -42.04 -49.38
C SER A 170 -11.24 -42.38 -50.19
N SER A 171 -12.16 -41.43 -50.34
CA SER A 171 -13.39 -41.62 -51.16
C SER A 171 -13.16 -41.29 -52.65
N SER A 172 -12.08 -40.64 -53.03
CA SER A 172 -11.74 -40.32 -54.42
C SER A 172 -10.88 -41.41 -55.10
N GLU A 173 -10.39 -42.40 -54.36
CA GLU A 173 -9.64 -43.55 -54.91
C GLU A 173 -10.48 -44.80 -55.24
N HIS A 174 -11.80 -44.71 -55.17
CA HIS A 174 -12.75 -45.74 -55.55
C HIS A 174 -13.63 -45.23 -56.67
#